data_c520406c74e90618f243a9776b1b1e05
#
_entry.id   c520406c74e90618f243a9776b1b1e05
#
_cell.length_a   1.000
_cell.length_b   1.000
_cell.length_c   1.000
_cell.angle_alpha   90.00
_cell.angle_beta   90.00
_cell.angle_gamma   90.00
#
_symmetry.space_group_name_H-M   'P 1'
#
loop_
_entity.id
_entity.type
_entity.pdbx_description
1 polymer ?
#
loop_
_entity_poly.entity_id
_entity_poly.type
_entity_poly.pdbx_seq_one_letter_code
_entity_poly.pdbx_strand_id
1 'polypeptide(L)'
;MTLEKAITYAIDHEGIDVISEPRFVNYLNDLQALSTPAIKRIISTMVNDGYLGKVLPYLKTTGNGYEIQIVDLRSRLVTNEGFQEDLVKYVLDCFLYSIHKTGNAPVAPTIPTSSSTSSTPRKKKSEKSELKVIEANGNYLIDLNGKSYELDQSQYKAILRKKNMPSDRLALWLETYSDEK
;
A
#
# COMPACT_ATOMS: atom_id res chain seq x y z
N MET A 1 -19.99 -12.48 3.97
CA MET A 1 -19.83 -12.03 5.39
C MET A 1 -19.10 -10.71 5.41
N THR A 2 -19.37 -9.79 6.35
CA THR A 2 -18.57 -8.55 6.49
C THR A 2 -17.21 -8.87 7.12
N LEU A 3 -16.21 -8.00 6.88
CA LEU A 3 -14.84 -8.25 7.32
C LEU A 3 -14.73 -8.37 8.85
N GLU A 4 -15.33 -7.43 9.59
CA GLU A 4 -15.32 -7.44 11.06
C GLU A 4 -15.95 -8.71 11.63
N LYS A 5 -17.07 -9.18 11.05
CA LYS A 5 -17.72 -10.42 11.51
C LYS A 5 -16.86 -11.65 11.25
N ALA A 6 -16.15 -11.68 10.12
CA ALA A 6 -15.26 -12.78 9.80
C ALA A 6 -14.03 -12.82 10.71
N ILE A 7 -13.48 -11.65 11.05
CA ILE A 7 -12.37 -11.54 12.00
C ILE A 7 -12.84 -11.99 13.40
N THR A 8 -13.99 -11.51 13.87
CA THR A 8 -14.58 -11.94 15.14
C THR A 8 -14.77 -13.45 15.17
N TYR A 9 -15.38 -14.01 14.11
CA TYR A 9 -15.59 -15.44 14.00
C TYR A 9 -14.28 -16.23 14.06
N ALA A 10 -13.25 -15.77 13.38
CA ALA A 10 -11.93 -16.43 13.41
C ALA A 10 -11.31 -16.38 14.82
N ILE A 11 -11.42 -15.25 15.51
CA ILE A 11 -10.89 -15.07 16.87
C ILE A 11 -11.65 -15.96 17.88
N ASP A 12 -12.96 -16.03 17.79
CA ASP A 12 -13.80 -16.81 18.68
C ASP A 12 -13.55 -18.33 18.58
N HIS A 13 -13.20 -18.81 17.38
CA HIS A 13 -12.98 -20.25 17.12
C HIS A 13 -11.53 -20.69 17.30
N GLU A 14 -10.57 -19.86 16.90
CA GLU A 14 -9.14 -20.20 16.84
C GLU A 14 -8.30 -19.43 17.88
N GLY A 15 -8.90 -18.44 18.54
CA GLY A 15 -8.21 -17.52 19.45
C GLY A 15 -7.54 -16.37 18.71
N ILE A 16 -7.18 -15.33 19.48
CA ILE A 16 -6.64 -14.08 18.92
C ILE A 16 -5.32 -14.26 18.19
N ASP A 17 -4.55 -15.30 18.46
CA ASP A 17 -3.25 -15.57 17.82
C ASP A 17 -3.38 -15.85 16.32
N VAL A 18 -4.54 -16.34 15.90
CA VAL A 18 -4.82 -16.68 14.49
C VAL A 18 -4.59 -15.48 13.56
N ILE A 19 -4.82 -14.25 14.02
CA ILE A 19 -4.68 -13.05 13.18
C ILE A 19 -3.24 -12.83 12.69
N SER A 20 -2.24 -13.38 13.36
CA SER A 20 -0.83 -13.29 12.97
C SER A 20 -0.34 -14.47 12.13
N GLU A 21 -1.18 -15.47 11.90
CA GLU A 21 -0.82 -16.67 11.17
C GLU A 21 -1.15 -16.57 9.67
N PRO A 22 -0.33 -17.11 8.77
CA PRO A 22 -0.60 -17.08 7.32
C PRO A 22 -1.94 -17.68 6.92
N ARG A 23 -2.42 -18.69 7.67
CA ARG A 23 -3.74 -19.32 7.45
C ARG A 23 -4.92 -18.39 7.64
N PHE A 24 -4.74 -17.28 8.38
CA PHE A 24 -5.79 -16.30 8.62
C PHE A 24 -6.34 -15.67 7.33
N VAL A 25 -5.46 -15.37 6.37
CA VAL A 25 -5.88 -14.83 5.06
C VAL A 25 -6.77 -15.81 4.31
N ASN A 26 -6.42 -17.10 4.34
CA ASN A 26 -7.23 -18.15 3.71
C ASN A 26 -8.59 -18.29 4.41
N TYR A 27 -8.60 -18.24 5.73
CA TYR A 27 -9.81 -18.29 6.52
C TYR A 27 -10.79 -17.17 6.17
N LEU A 28 -10.30 -15.92 6.07
CA LEU A 28 -11.12 -14.79 5.65
C LEU A 28 -11.61 -14.92 4.19
N ASN A 29 -10.78 -15.51 3.33
CA ASN A 29 -11.16 -15.77 1.94
C ASN A 29 -12.27 -16.80 1.83
N ASP A 30 -12.21 -17.89 2.60
CA ASP A 30 -13.23 -18.95 2.64
C ASP A 30 -14.56 -18.42 3.16
N LEU A 31 -14.53 -17.48 4.11
CA LEU A 31 -15.70 -16.78 4.61
C LEU A 31 -16.22 -15.68 3.66
N GLN A 32 -15.57 -15.50 2.50
CA GLN A 32 -15.90 -14.48 1.51
C GLN A 32 -15.94 -13.05 2.10
N ALA A 33 -15.06 -12.79 3.08
CA ALA A 33 -15.00 -11.50 3.78
C ALA A 33 -14.07 -10.49 3.10
N LEU A 34 -13.22 -10.94 2.18
CA LEU A 34 -12.27 -10.12 1.44
C LEU A 34 -12.96 -9.51 0.21
N SER A 35 -13.76 -8.47 0.45
CA SER A 35 -14.66 -7.87 -0.55
C SER A 35 -13.94 -7.27 -1.77
N THR A 36 -12.68 -6.88 -1.61
CA THR A 36 -11.89 -6.29 -2.70
C THR A 36 -10.45 -6.82 -2.71
N PRO A 37 -9.80 -6.86 -3.89
CA PRO A 37 -8.38 -7.22 -3.99
C PRO A 37 -7.47 -6.32 -3.14
N ALA A 38 -7.83 -5.05 -2.97
CA ALA A 38 -7.07 -4.09 -2.15
C ALA A 38 -7.09 -4.47 -0.67
N ILE A 39 -8.26 -4.79 -0.10
CA ILE A 39 -8.40 -5.27 1.28
C ILE A 39 -7.62 -6.56 1.48
N LYS A 40 -7.75 -7.52 0.55
CA LYS A 40 -6.98 -8.77 0.59
C LYS A 40 -5.48 -8.50 0.63
N ARG A 41 -4.99 -7.58 -0.19
CA ARG A 41 -3.56 -7.23 -0.25
C ARG A 41 -3.10 -6.60 1.07
N ILE A 42 -3.85 -5.66 1.65
CA ILE A 42 -3.52 -5.04 2.94
C ILE A 42 -3.39 -6.11 4.03
N ILE A 43 -4.39 -6.98 4.17
CA ILE A 43 -4.38 -8.03 5.20
C ILE A 43 -3.24 -9.03 4.96
N SER A 44 -3.00 -9.44 3.71
CA SER A 44 -1.89 -10.34 3.37
C SER A 44 -0.53 -9.73 3.73
N THR A 45 -0.32 -8.44 3.45
CA THR A 45 0.90 -7.72 3.84
C THR A 45 1.03 -7.66 5.36
N MET A 46 -0.06 -7.33 6.09
CA MET A 46 -0.03 -7.26 7.54
C MET A 46 0.35 -8.60 8.20
N VAL A 47 -0.09 -9.71 7.63
CA VAL A 47 0.21 -11.07 8.12
C VAL A 47 1.62 -11.49 7.70
N ASN A 48 1.92 -11.48 6.39
CA ASN A 48 3.14 -12.04 5.84
C ASN A 48 4.40 -11.28 6.25
N ASP A 49 4.32 -9.96 6.38
CA ASP A 49 5.43 -9.12 6.82
C ASP A 49 5.52 -9.00 8.35
N GLY A 50 4.66 -9.77 9.05
CA GLY A 50 4.68 -9.90 10.50
C GLY A 50 4.25 -8.65 11.26
N TYR A 51 3.55 -7.72 10.62
CA TYR A 51 3.04 -6.51 11.27
C TYR A 51 2.06 -6.85 12.39
N LEU A 52 1.11 -7.77 12.14
CA LEU A 52 0.15 -8.19 13.16
C LEU A 52 0.83 -8.92 14.32
N GLY A 53 1.84 -9.72 14.07
CA GLY A 53 2.60 -10.39 15.13
C GLY A 53 3.30 -9.41 16.07
N LYS A 54 3.76 -8.25 15.57
CA LYS A 54 4.39 -7.19 16.38
C LYS A 54 3.38 -6.43 17.23
N VAL A 55 2.15 -6.23 16.73
CA VAL A 55 1.10 -5.49 17.42
C VAL A 55 0.30 -6.38 18.37
N LEU A 56 0.22 -7.68 18.11
CA LEU A 56 -0.58 -8.64 18.85
C LEU A 56 -0.34 -8.63 20.38
N PRO A 57 0.90 -8.56 20.91
CA PRO A 57 1.11 -8.47 22.36
C PRO A 57 0.40 -7.29 23.00
N TYR A 58 0.39 -6.14 22.31
CA TYR A 58 -0.28 -4.92 22.78
C TYR A 58 -1.81 -5.02 22.71
N LEU A 59 -2.33 -5.73 21.70
CA LEU A 59 -3.76 -5.99 21.55
C LEU A 59 -4.32 -6.89 22.65
N LYS A 60 -3.51 -7.81 23.17
CA LYS A 60 -3.88 -8.73 24.27
C LYS A 60 -3.93 -8.03 25.63
N THR A 61 -3.29 -6.89 25.80
CA THR A 61 -3.27 -6.15 27.06
C THR A 61 -4.56 -5.35 27.24
N THR A 62 -4.98 -5.16 28.49
CA THR A 62 -6.19 -4.39 28.85
C THR A 62 -5.98 -2.87 28.81
N GLY A 63 -4.77 -2.38 28.58
CA GLY A 63 -4.45 -0.94 28.53
C GLY A 63 -4.55 -0.33 27.12
N ASN A 64 -4.41 1.01 27.06
CA ASN A 64 -4.46 1.78 25.79
C ASN A 64 -3.11 1.81 25.05
N GLY A 65 -2.13 1.01 25.44
CA GLY A 65 -0.80 0.97 24.82
C GLY A 65 -0.81 0.51 23.36
N TYR A 66 -1.89 -0.09 22.89
CA TYR A 66 -2.05 -0.50 21.49
C TYR A 66 -2.24 0.68 20.54
N GLU A 67 -2.75 1.83 20.98
CA GLU A 67 -3.07 2.97 20.13
C GLU A 67 -1.84 3.48 19.38
N ILE A 68 -0.71 3.62 20.06
CA ILE A 68 0.54 4.06 19.46
C ILE A 68 0.99 3.07 18.38
N GLN A 69 0.86 1.76 18.66
CA GLN A 69 1.25 0.71 17.72
C GLN A 69 0.35 0.67 16.48
N ILE A 70 -0.94 0.96 16.65
CA ILE A 70 -1.89 1.05 15.52
C ILE A 70 -1.60 2.27 14.66
N VAL A 71 -1.27 3.42 15.27
CA VAL A 71 -0.88 4.63 14.53
C VAL A 71 0.41 4.39 13.74
N ASP A 72 1.42 3.76 14.35
CA ASP A 72 2.68 3.40 13.66
C ASP A 72 2.41 2.41 12.52
N LEU A 73 1.63 1.37 12.76
CA LEU A 73 1.24 0.39 11.74
C LEU A 73 0.51 1.06 10.57
N ARG A 74 -0.46 1.94 10.85
CA ARG A 74 -1.17 2.71 9.81
C ARG A 74 -0.19 3.54 8.97
N SER A 75 0.71 4.28 9.62
CA SER A 75 1.72 5.09 8.94
C SER A 75 2.61 4.25 8.03
N ARG A 76 3.07 3.09 8.49
CA ARG A 76 3.90 2.17 7.69
C ARG A 76 3.16 1.63 6.48
N LEU A 77 1.93 1.18 6.65
CA LEU A 77 1.12 0.64 5.55
C LEU A 77 0.83 1.70 4.48
N VAL A 78 0.60 2.95 4.88
CA VAL A 78 0.37 4.05 3.93
C VAL A 78 1.68 4.50 3.28
N THR A 79 2.74 4.75 4.06
CA THR A 79 3.96 5.39 3.57
C THR A 79 4.89 4.40 2.87
N ASN A 80 5.09 3.20 3.45
CA ASN A 80 6.05 2.23 2.93
C ASN A 80 5.44 1.30 1.88
N GLU A 81 4.19 0.86 2.12
CA GLU A 81 3.51 -0.08 1.23
C GLU A 81 2.63 0.62 0.18
N GLY A 82 2.40 1.93 0.34
CA GLY A 82 1.64 2.75 -0.61
C GLY A 82 0.15 2.42 -0.65
N PHE A 83 -0.42 1.90 0.42
CA PHE A 83 -1.86 1.65 0.50
C PHE A 83 -2.66 2.93 0.72
N GLN A 84 -3.90 2.94 0.22
CA GLN A 84 -4.83 4.04 0.44
C GLN A 84 -5.19 4.14 1.94
N GLU A 85 -5.09 5.34 2.49
CA GLU A 85 -5.26 5.60 3.92
C GLU A 85 -6.64 5.18 4.44
N ASP A 86 -7.72 5.49 3.69
CA ASP A 86 -9.08 5.14 4.08
C ASP A 86 -9.30 3.62 4.13
N LEU A 87 -8.68 2.86 3.22
CA LEU A 87 -8.75 1.41 3.22
C LEU A 87 -7.95 0.81 4.39
N VAL A 88 -6.76 1.34 4.67
CA VAL A 88 -5.94 0.92 5.81
C VAL A 88 -6.69 1.19 7.11
N LYS A 89 -7.26 2.39 7.25
CA LYS A 89 -8.08 2.77 8.41
C LYS A 89 -9.24 1.80 8.60
N TYR A 90 -10.01 1.54 7.55
CA TYR A 90 -11.13 0.61 7.60
C TYR A 90 -10.72 -0.79 8.06
N VAL A 91 -9.64 -1.34 7.50
CA VAL A 91 -9.14 -2.66 7.89
C VAL A 91 -8.73 -2.69 9.36
N LEU A 92 -7.99 -1.68 9.83
CA LEU A 92 -7.58 -1.59 11.24
C LEU A 92 -8.77 -1.41 12.18
N ASP A 93 -9.76 -0.60 11.80
CA ASP A 93 -11.00 -0.44 12.58
C ASP A 93 -11.77 -1.77 12.67
N CYS A 94 -11.80 -2.59 11.61
CA CYS A 94 -12.38 -3.94 11.66
C CYS A 94 -11.66 -4.84 12.69
N PHE A 95 -10.32 -4.81 12.73
CA PHE A 95 -9.55 -5.56 13.73
C PHE A 95 -9.85 -5.08 15.15
N LEU A 96 -9.80 -3.77 15.39
CA LEU A 96 -10.04 -3.19 16.72
C LEU A 96 -11.46 -3.47 17.22
N TYR A 97 -12.45 -3.42 16.34
CA TYR A 97 -13.83 -3.78 16.66
C TYR A 97 -13.95 -5.26 17.04
N SER A 98 -13.33 -6.14 16.25
CA SER A 98 -13.41 -7.59 16.47
C SER A 98 -12.75 -8.06 17.78
N ILE A 99 -11.78 -7.32 18.28
CA ILE A 99 -11.12 -7.60 19.58
C ILE A 99 -11.67 -6.75 20.74
N HIS A 100 -12.82 -6.12 20.54
CA HIS A 100 -13.51 -5.29 21.54
C HIS A 100 -12.69 -4.11 22.08
N LYS A 101 -11.76 -3.55 21.29
CA LYS A 101 -11.01 -2.32 21.62
C LYS A 101 -11.75 -1.05 21.27
N THR A 102 -12.73 -1.14 20.38
CA THR A 102 -13.66 -0.06 20.04
C THR A 102 -15.09 -0.57 19.99
N GLY A 103 -16.04 0.26 20.42
CA GLY A 103 -17.47 -0.06 20.33
C GLY A 103 -18.12 0.39 19.03
N ASN A 104 -17.40 1.15 18.19
CA ASN A 104 -17.93 1.69 16.95
C ASN A 104 -17.73 0.67 15.81
N ALA A 105 -18.83 0.24 15.20
CA ALA A 105 -18.75 -0.63 14.03
C ALA A 105 -18.04 0.11 12.87
N PRO A 106 -17.09 -0.54 12.19
CA PRO A 106 -16.37 0.06 11.09
C PRO A 106 -17.30 0.33 9.91
N VAL A 107 -17.13 1.49 9.27
CA VAL A 107 -17.87 1.86 8.07
C VAL A 107 -16.97 1.60 6.86
N ALA A 108 -17.41 0.71 5.97
CA ALA A 108 -16.67 0.43 4.74
C ALA A 108 -16.58 1.72 3.90
N PRO A 109 -15.37 2.08 3.42
CA PRO A 109 -15.21 3.22 2.55
C PRO A 109 -16.00 2.98 1.25
N THR A 110 -16.73 4.00 0.81
CA THR A 110 -17.43 3.96 -0.48
C THR A 110 -16.37 4.01 -1.58
N ILE A 111 -15.92 2.85 -2.02
CA ILE A 111 -15.07 2.78 -3.21
C ILE A 111 -15.98 3.15 -4.38
N PRO A 112 -15.70 4.21 -5.16
CA PRO A 112 -16.46 4.46 -6.37
C PRO A 112 -16.31 3.23 -7.27
N THR A 113 -17.34 2.42 -7.29
CA THR A 113 -17.42 1.28 -8.21
C THR A 113 -17.57 1.89 -9.59
N SER A 114 -16.50 1.94 -10.34
CA SER A 114 -16.59 2.12 -11.78
C SER A 114 -17.32 0.90 -12.34
N SER A 115 -18.63 1.02 -12.38
CA SER A 115 -19.50 0.11 -13.11
C SER A 115 -18.99 0.04 -14.53
N SER A 116 -18.46 -1.12 -14.89
CA SER A 116 -18.15 -1.49 -16.26
C SER A 116 -19.45 -1.53 -17.07
N THR A 117 -19.81 -0.38 -17.65
CA THR A 117 -20.72 -0.37 -18.79
C THR A 117 -19.87 -0.21 -20.03
N SER A 118 -19.85 -1.26 -20.81
CA SER A 118 -19.24 -1.35 -22.13
C SER A 118 -19.71 -0.21 -23.03
N SER A 119 -18.84 0.70 -23.34
CA SER A 119 -18.81 1.41 -24.62
C SER A 119 -17.43 2.06 -24.77
N THR A 120 -16.60 1.49 -25.59
CA THR A 120 -15.42 2.14 -26.16
C THR A 120 -15.85 3.45 -26.82
N PRO A 121 -15.16 4.61 -26.62
CA PRO A 121 -13.82 4.72 -27.10
C PRO A 121 -12.88 5.64 -26.28
N ARG A 122 -11.60 5.44 -26.51
CA ARG A 122 -10.46 6.33 -26.31
C ARG A 122 -9.86 6.43 -24.92
N LYS A 123 -8.79 5.63 -24.76
CA LYS A 123 -7.48 5.99 -24.19
C LYS A 123 -7.45 7.39 -23.55
N LYS A 124 -7.58 7.45 -22.21
CA LYS A 124 -6.68 8.27 -21.41
C LYS A 124 -5.62 7.32 -20.87
N LYS A 125 -4.50 7.30 -21.58
CA LYS A 125 -3.21 6.79 -21.20
C LYS A 125 -2.90 7.31 -19.80
N SER A 126 -2.81 6.43 -18.80
CA SER A 126 -2.04 6.77 -17.62
C SER A 126 -0.70 7.22 -18.13
N GLU A 127 -0.29 8.44 -17.82
CA GLU A 127 1.04 8.94 -18.14
C GLU A 127 2.06 8.06 -17.41
N LYS A 128 2.45 7.00 -18.07
CA LYS A 128 3.78 6.48 -17.94
C LYS A 128 4.64 7.64 -18.38
N SER A 129 5.34 8.28 -17.46
CA SER A 129 6.35 9.29 -17.79
C SER A 129 7.27 8.63 -18.82
N GLU A 130 7.04 8.93 -20.10
CA GLU A 130 7.91 8.50 -21.16
C GLU A 130 9.17 9.33 -20.97
N LEU A 131 10.19 8.71 -20.37
CA LEU A 131 11.54 9.21 -20.39
C LEU A 131 11.93 9.36 -21.87
N LYS A 132 11.79 10.56 -22.42
CA LYS A 132 12.35 10.87 -23.72
C LYS A 132 13.84 11.05 -23.57
N VAL A 133 14.58 10.10 -24.06
CA VAL A 133 16.04 10.15 -24.06
C VAL A 133 16.48 10.52 -25.46
N ILE A 134 17.24 11.59 -25.58
CA ILE A 134 17.88 12.05 -26.82
C ILE A 134 19.39 11.92 -26.63
N GLU A 135 20.03 11.09 -27.43
CA GLU A 135 21.48 10.97 -27.42
C GLU A 135 22.07 12.00 -28.39
N ALA A 136 22.93 12.87 -27.89
CA ALA A 136 23.64 13.87 -28.70
C ALA A 136 25.09 13.98 -28.23
N ASN A 137 26.04 13.72 -29.11
CA ASN A 137 27.49 13.91 -28.87
C ASN A 137 28.08 13.18 -27.65
N GLY A 138 27.50 12.02 -27.27
CA GLY A 138 27.98 11.25 -26.12
C GLY A 138 27.36 11.66 -24.81
N ASN A 139 26.49 12.68 -24.81
CA ASN A 139 25.66 13.07 -23.67
C ASN A 139 24.20 12.64 -23.91
N TYR A 140 23.48 12.36 -22.83
CA TYR A 140 22.09 11.91 -22.85
C TYR A 140 21.20 13.02 -22.29
N LEU A 141 20.28 13.53 -23.11
CA LEU A 141 19.27 14.49 -22.67
C LEU A 141 18.01 13.74 -22.24
N ILE A 142 17.58 13.92 -21.02
CA ILE A 142 16.37 13.29 -20.49
C ILE A 142 15.34 14.37 -20.18
N ASP A 143 14.18 14.27 -20.85
CA ASP A 143 13.02 15.10 -20.52
C ASP A 143 12.14 14.41 -19.49
N LEU A 144 11.99 15.02 -18.32
CA LEU A 144 11.12 14.55 -17.26
C LEU A 144 10.32 15.72 -16.67
N ASN A 145 9.00 15.61 -16.68
CA ASN A 145 8.08 16.63 -16.12
C ASN A 145 8.30 18.06 -16.68
N GLY A 146 8.71 18.16 -17.96
CA GLY A 146 8.95 19.45 -18.64
C GLY A 146 10.29 20.10 -18.29
N LYS A 147 11.18 19.40 -17.59
CA LYS A 147 12.57 19.80 -17.35
C LYS A 147 13.49 18.85 -18.13
N SER A 148 14.53 19.41 -18.76
CA SER A 148 15.55 18.66 -19.50
C SER A 148 16.81 18.57 -18.65
N TYR A 149 17.33 17.36 -18.50
CA TYR A 149 18.55 17.06 -17.73
C TYR A 149 19.60 16.50 -18.66
N GLU A 150 20.80 17.06 -18.65
CA GLU A 150 21.94 16.58 -19.41
C GLU A 150 22.77 15.64 -18.52
N LEU A 151 23.00 14.43 -19.01
CA LEU A 151 23.68 13.36 -18.28
C LEU A 151 24.85 12.81 -19.09
N ASP A 152 25.90 12.43 -18.40
CA ASP A 152 26.97 11.64 -18.99
C ASP A 152 26.59 10.14 -19.10
N GLN A 153 27.44 9.35 -19.76
CA GLN A 153 27.20 7.92 -19.98
C GLN A 153 27.13 7.13 -18.67
N SER A 154 27.83 7.53 -17.61
CA SER A 154 27.83 6.82 -16.33
C SER A 154 26.55 7.10 -15.54
N GLN A 155 26.09 8.34 -15.54
CA GLN A 155 24.83 8.79 -14.94
C GLN A 155 23.63 8.16 -15.65
N TYR A 156 23.67 8.08 -16.99
CA TYR A 156 22.63 7.41 -17.77
C TYR A 156 22.52 5.91 -17.45
N LYS A 157 23.65 5.20 -17.32
CA LYS A 157 23.65 3.80 -16.89
C LYS A 157 23.08 3.61 -15.47
N ALA A 158 23.29 4.57 -14.58
CA ALA A 158 22.71 4.54 -13.24
C ALA A 158 21.19 4.70 -13.27
N ILE A 159 20.65 5.56 -14.16
CA ILE A 159 19.20 5.72 -14.37
C ILE A 159 18.56 4.45 -14.94
N LEU A 160 19.20 3.79 -15.90
CA LEU A 160 18.66 2.53 -16.45
C LEU A 160 18.47 1.46 -15.38
N ARG A 161 19.31 1.44 -14.34
CA ARG A 161 19.14 0.55 -13.17
C ARG A 161 17.96 0.96 -12.27
N LYS A 162 17.51 2.22 -12.34
CA LYS A 162 16.43 2.79 -11.56
C LYS A 162 15.11 2.92 -12.34
N LYS A 163 14.98 2.20 -13.43
CA LYS A 163 13.83 2.26 -14.39
C LYS A 163 12.44 2.10 -13.73
N ASN A 164 12.38 1.49 -12.56
CA ASN A 164 11.13 1.29 -11.79
C ASN A 164 10.92 2.33 -10.68
N MET A 165 11.74 3.39 -10.64
CA MET A 165 11.59 4.45 -9.64
C MET A 165 10.43 5.37 -10.04
N PRO A 166 9.58 5.82 -9.08
CA PRO A 166 8.55 6.83 -9.33
C PRO A 166 9.17 8.11 -9.90
N SER A 167 8.45 8.77 -10.82
CA SER A 167 8.92 9.98 -11.54
C SER A 167 9.36 11.10 -10.61
N ASP A 168 8.67 11.31 -9.48
CA ASP A 168 9.01 12.35 -8.51
C ASP A 168 10.36 12.10 -7.81
N ARG A 169 10.64 10.85 -7.46
CA ARG A 169 11.93 10.45 -6.89
C ARG A 169 13.06 10.49 -7.93
N LEU A 170 12.73 10.16 -9.17
CA LEU A 170 13.67 10.23 -10.26
C LEU A 170 14.05 11.69 -10.59
N ALA A 171 13.07 12.61 -10.56
CA ALA A 171 13.30 14.05 -10.74
C ALA A 171 14.22 14.61 -9.65
N LEU A 172 13.95 14.28 -8.38
CA LEU A 172 14.78 14.71 -7.25
C LEU A 172 16.22 14.17 -7.36
N TRP A 173 16.37 12.91 -7.79
CA TRP A 173 17.69 12.31 -8.02
C TRP A 173 18.43 13.01 -9.16
N LEU A 174 17.75 13.34 -10.27
CA LEU A 174 18.32 14.08 -11.39
C LEU A 174 18.75 15.48 -10.98
N GLU A 175 17.95 16.20 -10.20
CA GLU A 175 18.30 17.52 -9.68
C GLU A 175 19.56 17.48 -8.81
N THR A 176 19.68 16.45 -7.94
CA THR A 176 20.86 16.28 -7.08
C THR A 176 22.14 15.97 -7.88
N TYR A 177 22.03 15.23 -8.98
CA TYR A 177 23.19 14.86 -9.80
C TYR A 177 23.54 15.87 -10.90
N SER A 178 22.61 16.74 -11.31
CA SER A 178 22.88 17.80 -12.28
C SER A 178 23.56 19.03 -11.65
N ASP A 179 23.40 19.23 -10.33
CA ASP A 179 24.02 20.34 -9.59
C ASP A 179 25.46 20.09 -9.12
N GLU A 180 25.99 18.89 -9.34
CA GLU A 180 27.37 18.52 -8.98
C GLU A 180 28.41 18.79 -10.10
N LYS A 181 28.20 19.83 -10.92
CA LYS A 181 29.22 20.31 -11.88
C LYS A 181 29.64 21.73 -11.61
#